data_825e8d9e6a55fe1cc52e56394bbd40d8
#
_entry.id   825e8d9e6a55fe1cc52e56394bbd40d8
#
_cell.length_a   1.000
_cell.length_b   1.000
_cell.length_c   1.000
_cell.angle_alpha   90.00
_cell.angle_beta   90.00
_cell.angle_gamma   90.00
#
_symmetry.space_group_name_H-M   'P 1'
#
loop_
_entity.id
_entity.type
_entity.pdbx_description
1 polymer ?
#
loop_
_entity_poly.entity_id
_entity_poly.type
_entity_poly.pdbx_seq_one_letter_code
_entity_poly.pdbx_strand_id
1 'polypeptide(L)'
;MESLLVLTIITLVMIAFQTIPSRDLHHYLEVNFFFSHLKSQLIFGQEKAMTRLEPIRVSFHKDLNQIYFAAQSHLYPYQILDLPADLELASNFEFIFTPTGRTNAFKTVIFNDLTKQEAYYLKFQLGSGRFVLSQ
;
A
#
# COMPACT_ATOMS: atom_id res chain seq x y z
N MET A 1 -45.42 -23.97 -14.28
CA MET A 1 -44.77 -24.30 -13.01
C MET A 1 -43.24 -24.14 -13.09
N GLU A 2 -42.57 -24.71 -14.07
CA GLU A 2 -41.10 -24.61 -14.20
C GLU A 2 -40.59 -23.20 -14.43
N SER A 3 -41.28 -22.38 -15.25
CA SER A 3 -40.91 -21.00 -15.52
C SER A 3 -41.06 -20.07 -14.30
N LEU A 4 -42.01 -20.36 -13.41
CA LEU A 4 -42.20 -19.64 -12.15
C LEU A 4 -41.08 -19.94 -11.15
N LEU A 5 -40.59 -21.18 -11.14
CA LEU A 5 -39.51 -21.62 -10.27
C LEU A 5 -38.17 -20.99 -10.70
N VAL A 6 -37.91 -20.94 -11.99
CA VAL A 6 -36.72 -20.28 -12.56
C VAL A 6 -36.75 -18.77 -12.27
N LEU A 7 -37.93 -18.13 -12.45
CA LEU A 7 -38.08 -16.70 -12.18
C LEU A 7 -37.85 -16.37 -10.69
N THR A 8 -38.32 -17.24 -9.77
CA THR A 8 -38.10 -17.09 -8.33
C THR A 8 -36.64 -17.23 -7.96
N ILE A 9 -35.93 -18.17 -8.55
CA ILE A 9 -34.48 -18.36 -8.32
C ILE A 9 -33.69 -17.14 -8.83
N ILE A 10 -33.99 -16.65 -10.03
CA ILE A 10 -33.32 -15.46 -10.61
C ILE A 10 -33.56 -14.23 -9.75
N THR A 11 -34.79 -13.99 -9.28
CA THR A 11 -35.10 -12.87 -8.39
C THR A 11 -34.41 -12.99 -7.05
N LEU A 12 -34.31 -14.16 -6.46
CA LEU A 12 -33.60 -14.43 -5.22
C LEU A 12 -32.10 -14.16 -5.36
N VAL A 13 -31.51 -14.59 -6.46
CA VAL A 13 -30.11 -14.33 -6.79
C VAL A 13 -29.85 -12.83 -6.98
N MET A 14 -30.73 -12.13 -7.73
CA MET A 14 -30.64 -10.69 -7.93
C MET A 14 -30.72 -9.90 -6.62
N ILE A 15 -31.61 -10.30 -5.71
CA ILE A 15 -31.75 -9.67 -4.38
C ILE A 15 -30.50 -9.94 -3.55
N ALA A 16 -29.95 -11.15 -3.59
CA ALA A 16 -28.72 -11.50 -2.87
C ALA A 16 -27.52 -10.65 -3.34
N PHE A 17 -27.41 -10.37 -4.64
CA PHE A 17 -26.37 -9.49 -5.17
C PHE A 17 -26.52 -8.03 -4.75
N GLN A 18 -27.75 -7.55 -4.51
CA GLN A 18 -28.01 -6.19 -4.05
C GLN A 18 -27.67 -5.95 -2.57
N THR A 19 -27.62 -7.02 -1.78
CA THR A 19 -27.31 -6.93 -0.33
C THR A 19 -25.82 -6.92 -0.01
N ILE A 20 -24.94 -7.15 -0.99
CA ILE A 20 -23.50 -7.02 -0.78
C ILE A 20 -23.17 -5.52 -0.73
N PRO A 21 -22.68 -4.99 0.40
CA PRO A 21 -22.29 -3.59 0.52
C PRO A 21 -21.11 -3.33 -0.42
N SER A 22 -21.39 -2.79 -1.59
CA SER A 22 -20.40 -2.47 -2.62
C SER A 22 -19.32 -1.50 -2.13
N ARG A 23 -19.65 -0.72 -1.11
CA ARG A 23 -18.77 0.28 -0.51
C ARG A 23 -17.62 -0.34 0.27
N ASP A 24 -17.90 -1.39 1.05
CA ASP A 24 -16.87 -2.09 1.83
C ASP A 24 -15.94 -2.90 0.94
N LEU A 25 -16.48 -3.51 -0.12
CA LEU A 25 -15.67 -4.23 -1.10
C LEU A 25 -14.75 -3.29 -1.88
N HIS A 26 -15.24 -2.14 -2.30
CA HIS A 26 -14.45 -1.13 -3.02
C HIS A 26 -13.30 -0.63 -2.14
N HIS A 27 -13.58 -0.27 -0.90
CA HIS A 27 -12.58 0.15 0.06
C HIS A 27 -11.52 -0.92 0.31
N TYR A 28 -11.94 -2.16 0.53
CA TYR A 28 -11.03 -3.30 0.72
C TYR A 28 -10.11 -3.51 -0.49
N LEU A 29 -10.66 -3.46 -1.70
CA LEU A 29 -9.87 -3.62 -2.92
C LEU A 29 -8.88 -2.46 -3.11
N GLU A 30 -9.30 -1.24 -2.85
CA GLU A 30 -8.47 -0.03 -2.98
C GLU A 30 -7.28 -0.08 -2.02
N VAL A 31 -7.50 -0.42 -0.76
CA VAL A 31 -6.45 -0.56 0.26
C VAL A 31 -5.48 -1.69 -0.09
N ASN A 32 -5.99 -2.86 -0.48
CA ASN A 32 -5.14 -3.98 -0.87
C ASN A 32 -4.33 -3.68 -2.13
N PHE A 33 -4.92 -3.02 -3.11
CA PHE A 33 -4.23 -2.60 -4.33
C PHE A 33 -3.11 -1.60 -4.00
N PHE A 34 -3.38 -0.64 -3.14
CA PHE A 34 -2.38 0.31 -2.67
C PHE A 34 -1.18 -0.40 -2.01
N PHE A 35 -1.43 -1.31 -1.06
CA PHE A 35 -0.35 -2.03 -0.39
C PHE A 35 0.42 -2.97 -1.31
N SER A 36 -0.25 -3.61 -2.26
CA SER A 36 0.43 -4.40 -3.30
C SER A 36 1.34 -3.53 -4.15
N HIS A 37 0.88 -2.36 -4.54
CA HIS A 37 1.66 -1.39 -5.31
C HIS A 37 2.84 -0.85 -4.49
N LEU A 38 2.61 -0.50 -3.22
CA LEU A 38 3.67 -0.07 -2.30
C LEU A 38 4.76 -1.12 -2.15
N LYS A 39 4.40 -2.39 -1.93
CA LYS A 39 5.36 -3.50 -1.86
C LYS A 39 6.18 -3.62 -3.14
N SER A 40 5.53 -3.55 -4.30
CA SER A 40 6.21 -3.61 -5.59
C SER A 40 7.20 -2.45 -5.77
N GLN A 41 6.81 -1.25 -5.38
CA GLN A 41 7.68 -0.06 -5.47
C GLN A 41 8.86 -0.13 -4.49
N LEU A 42 8.65 -0.67 -3.30
CA LEU A 42 9.74 -0.89 -2.34
C LEU A 42 10.77 -1.91 -2.86
N ILE A 43 10.31 -3.03 -3.41
CA ILE A 43 11.17 -4.04 -4.02
C ILE A 43 11.92 -3.45 -5.23
N PHE A 44 11.22 -2.72 -6.08
CA PHE A 44 11.82 -2.05 -7.23
C PHE A 44 12.89 -1.02 -6.80
N GLY A 45 12.62 -0.23 -5.76
CA GLY A 45 13.57 0.72 -5.19
C GLY A 45 14.83 0.03 -4.67
N GLN A 46 14.68 -1.09 -3.97
CA GLN A 46 15.79 -1.91 -3.49
C GLN A 46 16.63 -2.48 -4.64
N GLU A 47 15.98 -3.07 -5.64
CA GLU A 47 16.66 -3.60 -6.84
C GLU A 47 17.37 -2.50 -7.63
N LYS A 48 16.74 -1.34 -7.77
CA LYS A 48 17.32 -0.18 -8.43
C LYS A 48 18.57 0.32 -7.71
N ALA A 49 18.55 0.35 -6.37
CA ALA A 49 19.71 0.71 -5.58
C ALA A 49 20.89 -0.25 -5.81
N MET A 50 20.63 -1.54 -5.87
CA MET A 50 21.66 -2.55 -6.14
C MET A 50 22.17 -2.53 -7.58
N THR A 51 21.26 -2.38 -8.54
CA THR A 51 21.60 -2.43 -9.98
C THR A 51 22.37 -1.18 -10.42
N ARG A 52 21.97 -0.01 -9.93
CA ARG A 52 22.62 1.26 -10.28
C ARG A 52 23.74 1.66 -9.34
N LEU A 53 23.96 0.89 -8.27
CA LEU A 53 24.93 1.18 -7.21
C LEU A 53 24.75 2.60 -6.63
N GLU A 54 23.49 3.03 -6.51
CA GLU A 54 23.10 4.34 -6.05
C GLU A 54 22.06 4.22 -4.91
N PRO A 55 22.23 4.94 -3.79
CA PRO A 55 21.24 4.92 -2.73
C PRO A 55 19.89 5.46 -3.21
N ILE A 56 18.80 4.77 -2.85
CA ILE A 56 17.43 5.19 -3.13
C ILE A 56 16.77 5.63 -1.82
N ARG A 57 16.32 6.85 -1.80
CA ARG A 57 15.60 7.43 -0.65
C ARG A 57 14.10 7.22 -0.82
N VAL A 58 13.47 6.75 0.25
CA VAL A 58 12.02 6.60 0.35
C VAL A 58 11.53 7.51 1.47
N SER A 59 10.66 8.46 1.15
CA SER A 59 10.15 9.47 2.08
C SER A 59 8.62 9.37 2.17
N PHE A 60 8.14 9.21 3.39
CA PHE A 60 6.71 9.19 3.71
C PHE A 60 6.30 10.56 4.22
N HIS A 61 5.45 11.25 3.46
CA HIS A 61 4.97 12.60 3.77
C HIS A 61 3.54 12.56 4.29
N LYS A 62 3.37 12.75 5.59
CA LYS A 62 2.06 12.76 6.24
C LYS A 62 1.17 13.89 5.70
N ASP A 63 1.70 15.09 5.61
CA ASP A 63 0.93 16.28 5.24
C ASP A 63 0.40 16.25 3.81
N LEU A 64 1.15 15.60 2.91
CA LEU A 64 0.77 15.41 1.52
C LEU A 64 0.03 14.09 1.27
N ASN A 65 0.06 13.18 2.25
CA ASN A 65 -0.44 11.80 2.16
C ASN A 65 0.14 11.05 0.96
N GLN A 66 1.45 11.20 0.78
CA GLN A 66 2.22 10.68 -0.36
C GLN A 66 3.50 9.99 0.09
N ILE A 67 3.99 9.09 -0.75
CA ILE A 67 5.28 8.41 -0.58
C ILE A 67 6.14 8.72 -1.80
N TYR A 68 7.34 9.25 -1.57
CA TYR A 68 8.29 9.63 -2.61
C TYR A 68 9.43 8.63 -2.69
N PHE A 69 9.77 8.26 -3.90
CA PHE A 69 10.93 7.44 -4.22
C PHE A 69 11.88 8.26 -5.08
N ALA A 70 13.08 8.50 -4.59
CA ALA A 70 14.08 9.31 -5.27
C ALA A 70 15.46 8.67 -5.20
N ALA A 71 16.24 8.78 -6.28
CA ALA A 71 17.67 8.53 -6.22
C ALA A 71 18.33 9.64 -5.39
N GLN A 72 19.30 9.31 -4.55
CA GLN A 72 19.92 10.29 -3.66
C GLN A 72 20.64 11.41 -4.42
N SER A 73 21.15 11.13 -5.62
CA SER A 73 21.79 12.12 -6.51
C SER A 73 20.80 13.05 -7.21
N HIS A 74 19.50 12.73 -7.21
CA HIS A 74 18.48 13.51 -7.87
C HIS A 74 17.61 14.30 -6.90
N LEU A 75 17.34 15.54 -7.26
CA LEU A 75 16.50 16.43 -6.45
C LEU A 75 15.01 16.02 -6.51
N TYR A 76 14.57 15.49 -7.65
CA TYR A 76 13.17 15.11 -7.88
C TYR A 76 12.95 13.61 -7.74
N PRO A 77 11.80 13.21 -7.15
CA PRO A 77 11.44 11.80 -7.09
C PRO A 77 11.17 11.25 -8.51
N TYR A 78 11.55 10.01 -8.75
CA TYR A 78 11.20 9.30 -9.99
C TYR A 78 9.81 8.64 -9.91
N GLN A 79 9.31 8.45 -8.71
CA GLN A 79 7.99 7.89 -8.44
C GLN A 79 7.36 8.55 -7.22
N ILE A 80 6.09 8.89 -7.34
CA ILE A 80 5.24 9.38 -6.26
C ILE A 80 4.05 8.43 -6.14
N LEU A 81 3.79 7.96 -4.94
CA LEU A 81 2.66 7.09 -4.64
C LEU A 81 1.69 7.82 -3.73
N ASP A 82 0.47 8.04 -4.22
CA ASP A 82 -0.61 8.64 -3.45
C ASP A 82 -1.30 7.57 -2.59
N LEU A 83 -1.58 7.90 -1.34
CA LEU A 83 -2.41 7.06 -0.48
C LEU A 83 -3.88 7.20 -0.86
N PRO A 84 -4.70 6.12 -0.70
CA PRO A 84 -6.15 6.24 -0.78
C PRO A 84 -6.69 7.28 0.19
N ALA A 85 -7.83 7.90 -0.13
CA ALA A 85 -8.43 8.97 0.68
C ALA A 85 -8.73 8.55 2.12
N ASP A 86 -9.05 7.27 2.32
CA ASP A 86 -9.40 6.71 3.64
C ASP A 86 -8.19 6.18 4.42
N LEU A 87 -7.00 6.28 3.86
CA LEU A 87 -5.76 5.82 4.47
C LEU A 87 -4.85 7.01 4.77
N GLU A 88 -4.37 7.12 5.99
CA GLU A 88 -3.56 8.25 6.47
C GLU A 88 -2.27 7.78 7.13
N LEU A 89 -1.17 8.48 6.84
CA LEU A 89 0.10 8.25 7.54
C LEU A 89 0.06 8.82 8.96
N ALA A 90 0.51 8.06 9.93
CA ALA A 90 0.59 8.53 11.32
C ALA A 90 1.69 9.58 11.53
N SER A 91 2.80 9.45 10.83
CA SER A 91 3.95 10.37 10.96
C SER A 91 4.78 10.42 9.69
N ASN A 92 5.60 11.46 9.57
CA ASN A 92 6.64 11.51 8.56
C ASN A 92 7.74 10.51 8.87
N PHE A 93 8.27 9.88 7.83
CA PHE A 93 9.36 8.93 7.95
C PHE A 93 10.19 8.91 6.66
N GLU A 94 11.48 8.74 6.80
CA GLU A 94 12.39 8.63 5.66
C GLU A 94 13.44 7.55 5.93
N PHE A 95 13.79 6.80 4.90
CA PHE A 95 14.87 5.84 4.94
C PHE A 95 15.54 5.70 3.57
N ILE A 96 16.68 5.01 3.55
CA ILE A 96 17.48 4.82 2.35
C ILE A 96 17.74 3.33 2.14
N PHE A 97 17.52 2.87 0.91
CA PHE A 97 18.10 1.62 0.42
C PHE A 97 19.53 1.86 -0.03
N THR A 98 20.47 1.15 0.56
CA THR A 98 21.88 1.23 0.20
C THR A 98 22.16 0.45 -1.10
N PRO A 99 23.28 0.71 -1.81
CA PRO A 99 23.66 -0.07 -2.99
C PRO A 99 23.84 -1.58 -2.75
N THR A 100 23.98 -2.00 -1.49
CA THR A 100 24.02 -3.43 -1.09
C THR A 100 22.63 -4.04 -0.88
N GLY A 101 21.56 -3.26 -1.08
CA GLY A 101 20.18 -3.70 -0.86
C GLY A 101 19.71 -3.66 0.59
N ARG A 102 20.55 -3.16 1.50
CA ARG A 102 20.20 -2.99 2.91
C ARG A 102 19.44 -1.70 3.15
N THR A 103 18.77 -1.60 4.28
CA THR A 103 18.09 -0.38 4.71
C THR A 103 18.60 0.11 6.05
N ASN A 104 18.56 1.43 6.25
CA ASN A 104 18.78 2.08 7.53
C ASN A 104 17.47 2.29 8.32
N ALA A 105 16.36 1.71 7.86
CA ALA A 105 15.06 1.83 8.51
C ALA A 105 15.02 1.04 9.82
N PHE A 106 14.71 1.72 10.92
CA PHE A 106 14.56 1.14 12.25
C PHE A 106 13.16 1.34 12.83
N LYS A 107 12.31 2.06 12.12
CA LYS A 107 11.00 2.47 12.59
C LYS A 107 9.89 1.73 11.85
N THR A 108 8.82 1.43 12.55
CA THR A 108 7.58 0.95 11.93
C THR A 108 6.81 2.13 11.37
N VAL A 109 6.41 2.04 10.11
CA VAL A 109 5.50 3.00 9.48
C VAL A 109 4.06 2.56 9.75
N ILE A 110 3.25 3.47 10.25
CA ILE A 110 1.86 3.21 10.62
C ILE A 110 0.94 3.93 9.65
N PHE A 111 0.01 3.16 9.07
CA PHE A 111 -1.07 3.67 8.22
C PHE A 111 -2.39 3.48 8.98
N ASN A 112 -3.13 4.55 9.18
CA ASN A 112 -4.44 4.52 9.82
C ASN A 112 -5.54 4.43 8.76
N ASP A 113 -6.39 3.42 8.88
CA ASP A 113 -7.60 3.29 8.09
C ASP A 113 -8.75 4.03 8.78
N LEU A 114 -9.16 5.15 8.21
CA LEU A 114 -10.19 6.03 8.78
C LEU A 114 -11.59 5.40 8.70
N THR A 115 -11.83 4.53 7.73
CA THR A 115 -13.13 3.87 7.53
C THR A 115 -13.37 2.75 8.53
N LYS A 116 -12.35 1.89 8.74
CA LYS A 116 -12.43 0.73 9.62
C LYS A 116 -11.90 0.98 11.04
N GLN A 117 -11.27 2.12 11.28
CA GLN A 117 -10.58 2.44 12.53
C GLN A 117 -9.51 1.40 12.91
N GLU A 118 -8.85 0.84 11.90
CA GLU A 118 -7.76 -0.12 12.02
C GLU A 118 -6.44 0.52 11.63
N ALA A 119 -5.33 -0.11 11.99
CA ALA A 119 -4.00 0.35 11.62
C ALA A 119 -3.22 -0.75 10.91
N TYR A 120 -2.47 -0.36 9.89
CA TYR A 120 -1.52 -1.23 9.20
C TYR A 120 -0.11 -0.84 9.58
N TYR A 121 0.73 -1.83 9.82
CA TYR A 121 2.12 -1.65 10.28
C TYR A 121 3.09 -2.18 9.24
N LEU A 122 3.92 -1.30 8.71
CA LEU A 122 5.02 -1.65 7.81
C LEU A 122 6.31 -1.68 8.62
N LYS A 123 6.83 -2.89 8.84
CA LYS A 123 8.04 -3.13 9.63
C LYS A 123 9.19 -3.52 8.72
N PHE A 124 10.34 -2.90 8.91
CA PHE A 124 11.57 -3.25 8.21
C PHE A 124 12.43 -4.15 9.07
N GLN A 125 13.00 -5.18 8.46
CA GLN A 125 13.98 -6.06 9.14
C GLN A 125 15.36 -5.43 9.07
N LEU A 126 15.99 -5.32 10.22
CA LEU A 126 17.33 -4.73 10.38
C LEU A 126 18.36 -5.36 9.43
N GLY A 127 19.01 -4.52 8.65
CA GLY A 127 20.15 -4.87 7.82
C GLY A 127 19.86 -5.67 6.56
N SER A 128 18.65 -6.20 6.36
CA SER A 128 18.32 -7.04 5.19
C SER A 128 17.54 -6.31 4.08
N GLY A 129 17.00 -5.13 4.36
CA GLY A 129 16.10 -4.43 3.45
C GLY A 129 14.74 -5.11 3.28
N ARG A 130 14.48 -6.20 3.98
CA ARG A 130 13.20 -6.90 3.97
C ARG A 130 12.18 -6.14 4.82
N PHE A 131 10.93 -6.26 4.44
CA PHE A 131 9.83 -5.63 5.16
C PHE A 131 8.64 -6.58 5.27
N VAL A 132 7.81 -6.36 6.29
CA VAL A 132 6.59 -7.12 6.55
C VAL A 132 5.46 -6.12 6.80
N LEU A 133 4.34 -6.33 6.13
CA LEU A 133 3.10 -5.61 6.37
C LEU A 133 2.20 -6.46 7.26
N SER A 134 1.73 -5.91 8.38
CA SER A 134 0.79 -6.54 9.31
C SER A 134 -0.36 -5.60 9.65
N GLN A 135 -1.48 -6.17 10.03
CA GLN A 135 -2.67 -5.46 10.46
C GLN A 135 -2.80 -5.51 11.98
#